data_b2c506e37d73237fad7b434d71732e40
#
_entry.id   b2c506e37d73237fad7b434d71732e40
#
_cell.length_a   1.000
_cell.length_b   1.000
_cell.length_c   1.000
_cell.angle_alpha   90.00
_cell.angle_beta   90.00
_cell.angle_gamma   90.00
#
_symmetry.space_group_name_H-M   'P 1'
#
loop_
_entity.id
_entity.type
_entity.pdbx_description
1 polymer ?
#
loop_
_entity_poly.entity_id
_entity_poly.type
_entity_poly.pdbx_seq_one_letter_code
_entity_poly.pdbx_strand_id
1 'polypeptide(L)'
;MAAETPGSDPPAELVALDTRLVAAVRGIRLLGALSWPQGEQLRFLDAWRRGRPRLPAPEYAVPDQAAIVAEIDEIARDTPLSHPYGAYLAATARSYAGACRLLAAAGTPDMTRWSLDLYGRPGDPLPGGEVDNLDAARHFIAVSRDFETGPLDAPEAQLTPEALAEVLTARMREVFGDDPIPVVVDPGLVSRAAASGTRLRLRGGIAFQPADVEQLLQHEAFVHGLTARNGRAQHAFGALALGAPRTTGTQEGLATFAELVTGAIDVHRLERTALRIIAIDRALDGADFIEVFALFIEAGQGEVESFRSAMRVFRGAPLTGGHAFTKDVVYLHGLLEVHTFFGWCLREGRLGLARHLMAGRMTVDDVLVLEPLFEAGLLDAPRWLPPWLTRGSMLAGYLAFAVFASNIHLPGLSAQHPFALPERGAAGTPRKVPDGPLGRATGLD
;
A
#
# COMPACT_ATOMS: atom_id res chain seq x y z
N MET A 1 20.63 -34.14 -22.32
CA MET A 1 19.44 -33.92 -21.49
C MET A 1 18.53 -33.05 -22.34
N ALA A 2 17.41 -33.58 -22.78
CA ALA A 2 16.44 -32.85 -23.57
C ALA A 2 15.81 -31.74 -22.68
N ALA A 3 15.80 -30.52 -23.19
CA ALA A 3 15.04 -29.42 -22.58
C ALA A 3 13.56 -29.83 -22.61
N GLU A 4 12.93 -29.90 -21.45
CA GLU A 4 11.49 -30.10 -21.35
C GLU A 4 10.81 -28.89 -22.01
N THR A 5 9.88 -29.20 -22.88
CA THR A 5 9.09 -28.23 -23.65
C THR A 5 8.29 -27.33 -22.69
N PRO A 6 8.28 -26.00 -22.85
CA PRO A 6 7.41 -25.10 -22.04
C PRO A 6 5.96 -25.40 -22.44
N GLY A 7 5.17 -25.90 -21.48
CA GLY A 7 3.76 -26.23 -21.69
C GLY A 7 3.26 -27.39 -20.82
N SER A 8 3.77 -27.53 -19.58
CA SER A 8 3.12 -28.43 -18.62
C SER A 8 1.93 -27.69 -17.99
N ASP A 9 0.74 -28.29 -18.06
CA ASP A 9 -0.43 -27.80 -17.33
C ASP A 9 -0.09 -27.61 -15.85
N PRO A 10 -0.67 -26.61 -15.19
CA PRO A 10 -0.45 -26.40 -13.76
C PRO A 10 -0.89 -27.65 -12.98
N PRO A 11 -0.18 -28.02 -11.89
CA PRO A 11 -0.52 -29.19 -11.11
C PRO A 11 -1.98 -29.17 -10.65
N ALA A 12 -2.78 -30.16 -11.03
CA ALA A 12 -4.22 -30.22 -10.76
C ALA A 12 -4.55 -30.08 -9.25
N GLU A 13 -3.69 -30.63 -8.38
CA GLU A 13 -3.79 -30.48 -6.93
C GLU A 13 -3.71 -29.02 -6.48
N LEU A 14 -2.75 -28.25 -7.01
CA LEU A 14 -2.62 -26.81 -6.70
C LEU A 14 -3.79 -26.00 -7.21
N VAL A 15 -4.33 -26.29 -8.38
CA VAL A 15 -5.53 -25.65 -8.93
C VAL A 15 -6.76 -25.94 -8.04
N ALA A 16 -6.88 -27.17 -7.54
CA ALA A 16 -7.97 -27.54 -6.62
C ALA A 16 -7.87 -26.79 -5.29
N LEU A 17 -6.67 -26.73 -4.67
CA LEU A 17 -6.42 -25.99 -3.42
C LEU A 17 -6.63 -24.48 -3.59
N ASP A 18 -6.19 -23.89 -4.73
CA ASP A 18 -6.45 -22.50 -5.08
C ASP A 18 -7.95 -22.20 -5.13
N THR A 19 -8.69 -23.03 -5.83
CA THR A 19 -10.15 -22.90 -5.98
C THR A 19 -10.85 -22.97 -4.61
N ARG A 20 -10.43 -23.91 -3.74
CA ARG A 20 -10.94 -24.05 -2.38
C ARG A 20 -10.66 -22.78 -1.57
N LEU A 21 -9.43 -22.25 -1.62
CA LEU A 21 -9.08 -21.02 -0.90
C LEU A 21 -9.91 -19.82 -1.37
N VAL A 22 -10.03 -19.62 -2.69
CA VAL A 22 -10.85 -18.53 -3.26
C VAL A 22 -12.29 -18.62 -2.80
N ALA A 23 -12.86 -19.83 -2.71
CA ALA A 23 -14.22 -20.05 -2.23
C ALA A 23 -14.35 -19.75 -0.72
N ALA A 24 -13.43 -20.26 0.09
CA ALA A 24 -13.44 -20.13 1.55
C ALA A 24 -13.36 -18.66 2.02
N VAL A 25 -12.54 -17.83 1.35
CA VAL A 25 -12.29 -16.44 1.78
C VAL A 25 -13.26 -15.41 1.22
N ARG A 26 -14.17 -15.80 0.31
CA ARG A 26 -15.08 -14.88 -0.41
C ARG A 26 -15.90 -13.98 0.50
N GLY A 27 -16.29 -14.47 1.68
CA GLY A 27 -17.13 -13.78 2.66
C GLY A 27 -16.38 -12.89 3.64
N ILE A 28 -15.04 -12.98 3.71
CA ILE A 28 -14.25 -12.26 4.72
C ILE A 28 -14.18 -10.79 4.35
N ARG A 29 -14.66 -9.92 5.26
CA ARG A 29 -14.72 -8.45 5.10
C ARG A 29 -14.08 -7.76 6.31
N LEU A 30 -12.73 -7.84 6.42
CA LEU A 30 -12.00 -7.38 7.61
C LEU A 30 -12.38 -5.95 8.02
N LEU A 31 -12.17 -4.97 7.14
CA LEU A 31 -12.43 -3.57 7.48
C LEU A 31 -13.92 -3.25 7.66
N GLY A 32 -14.79 -3.98 6.96
CA GLY A 32 -16.24 -3.82 7.08
C GLY A 32 -16.76 -4.29 8.44
N ALA A 33 -16.28 -5.44 8.92
CA ALA A 33 -16.66 -6.02 10.21
C ALA A 33 -16.17 -5.17 11.40
N LEU A 34 -15.07 -4.42 11.24
CA LEU A 34 -14.50 -3.53 12.25
C LEU A 34 -14.95 -2.07 12.10
N SER A 35 -15.93 -1.78 11.26
CA SER A 35 -16.44 -0.41 11.06
C SER A 35 -17.23 0.07 12.27
N TRP A 36 -17.05 1.33 12.63
CA TRP A 36 -17.79 1.96 13.72
C TRP A 36 -19.08 2.61 13.22
N PRO A 37 -20.16 2.56 14.02
CA PRO A 37 -21.38 3.30 13.71
C PRO A 37 -21.11 4.81 13.66
N GLN A 38 -21.75 5.52 12.71
CA GLN A 38 -21.60 6.97 12.57
C GLN A 38 -21.96 7.74 13.85
N GLY A 39 -22.87 7.21 14.69
CA GLY A 39 -23.24 7.78 15.96
C GLY A 39 -22.07 7.93 16.95
N GLU A 40 -21.04 7.08 16.88
CA GLU A 40 -19.86 7.19 17.75
C GLU A 40 -19.11 8.51 17.49
N GLN A 41 -18.88 8.84 16.20
CA GLN A 41 -18.23 10.11 15.82
C GLN A 41 -19.01 11.32 16.36
N LEU A 42 -20.32 11.32 16.18
CA LEU A 42 -21.16 12.46 16.61
C LEU A 42 -21.14 12.61 18.13
N ARG A 43 -21.29 11.53 18.89
CA ARG A 43 -21.24 11.56 20.37
C ARG A 43 -19.89 12.03 20.90
N PHE A 44 -18.80 11.53 20.32
CA PHE A 44 -17.46 11.89 20.73
C PHE A 44 -17.17 13.37 20.47
N LEU A 45 -17.45 13.88 19.26
CA LEU A 45 -17.19 15.27 18.90
C LEU A 45 -18.04 16.25 19.71
N ASP A 46 -19.29 15.91 20.02
CA ASP A 46 -20.14 16.71 20.89
C ASP A 46 -19.56 16.78 22.34
N ALA A 47 -19.11 15.66 22.90
CA ALA A 47 -18.48 15.61 24.22
C ALA A 47 -17.12 16.36 24.24
N TRP A 48 -16.32 16.23 23.18
CA TRP A 48 -15.06 16.95 23.02
C TRP A 48 -15.26 18.48 23.04
N ARG A 49 -16.19 18.99 22.25
CA ARG A 49 -16.52 20.44 22.17
C ARG A 49 -17.04 21.02 23.50
N ARG A 50 -17.62 20.18 24.35
CA ARG A 50 -18.04 20.56 25.71
C ARG A 50 -16.93 20.46 26.75
N GLY A 51 -15.70 20.11 26.36
CA GLY A 51 -14.56 19.92 27.27
C GLY A 51 -14.69 18.71 28.18
N ARG A 52 -15.50 17.70 27.82
CA ARG A 52 -15.75 16.48 28.59
C ARG A 52 -15.68 15.26 27.68
N PRO A 53 -14.55 15.02 26.98
CA PRO A 53 -14.43 13.88 26.09
C PRO A 53 -14.60 12.56 26.87
N ARG A 54 -15.16 11.56 26.18
CA ARG A 54 -15.33 10.20 26.69
C ARG A 54 -14.85 9.25 25.59
N LEU A 55 -14.25 8.14 26.00
CA LEU A 55 -13.87 7.10 25.05
C LEU A 55 -15.12 6.61 24.28
N PRO A 56 -15.02 6.46 22.95
CA PRO A 56 -16.05 5.77 22.17
C PRO A 56 -16.27 4.34 22.69
N ALA A 57 -17.43 3.77 22.41
CA ALA A 57 -17.76 2.40 22.81
C ALA A 57 -18.35 1.62 21.62
N PRO A 58 -17.55 1.36 20.56
CA PRO A 58 -18.03 0.61 19.41
C PRO A 58 -18.28 -0.86 19.77
N GLU A 59 -19.39 -1.41 19.28
CA GLU A 59 -19.69 -2.83 19.36
C GLU A 59 -19.35 -3.50 18.03
N TYR A 60 -18.73 -4.70 18.10
CA TYR A 60 -18.33 -5.46 16.92
C TYR A 60 -19.18 -6.73 16.82
N ALA A 61 -20.02 -6.78 15.80
CA ALA A 61 -20.78 -7.99 15.46
C ALA A 61 -19.97 -8.86 14.49
N VAL A 62 -19.04 -9.63 15.01
CA VAL A 62 -18.20 -10.53 14.19
C VAL A 62 -18.86 -11.91 14.13
N PRO A 63 -19.17 -12.43 12.93
CA PRO A 63 -19.67 -13.79 12.78
C PRO A 63 -18.64 -14.82 13.26
N ASP A 64 -19.10 -15.96 13.76
CA ASP A 64 -18.22 -17.09 14.03
C ASP A 64 -17.58 -17.58 12.73
N GLN A 65 -16.25 -17.66 12.73
CA GLN A 65 -15.46 -18.04 11.57
C GLN A 65 -14.66 -19.33 11.81
N ALA A 66 -14.92 -20.07 12.87
CA ALA A 66 -14.15 -21.25 13.25
C ALA A 66 -14.08 -22.30 12.13
N ALA A 67 -15.20 -22.56 11.45
CA ALA A 67 -15.25 -23.48 10.32
C ALA A 67 -14.42 -22.98 9.11
N ILE A 68 -14.47 -21.67 8.84
CA ILE A 68 -13.67 -21.06 7.75
C ILE A 68 -12.18 -21.14 8.08
N VAL A 69 -11.80 -20.88 9.33
CA VAL A 69 -10.41 -20.98 9.79
C VAL A 69 -9.91 -22.42 9.65
N ALA A 70 -10.70 -23.41 10.06
CA ALA A 70 -10.34 -24.83 9.94
C ALA A 70 -10.08 -25.23 8.47
N GLU A 71 -10.96 -24.83 7.55
CA GLU A 71 -10.81 -25.06 6.11
C GLU A 71 -9.54 -24.40 5.56
N ILE A 72 -9.28 -23.13 5.92
CA ILE A 72 -8.09 -22.40 5.46
C ILE A 72 -6.79 -23.03 6.01
N ASP A 73 -6.79 -23.45 7.29
CA ASP A 73 -5.64 -24.10 7.91
C ASP A 73 -5.36 -25.47 7.28
N GLU A 74 -6.41 -26.23 6.88
CA GLU A 74 -6.28 -27.47 6.11
C GLU A 74 -5.63 -27.19 4.73
N ILE A 75 -6.18 -26.23 3.98
CA ILE A 75 -5.60 -25.83 2.68
C ILE A 75 -4.12 -25.45 2.84
N ALA A 76 -3.77 -24.64 3.85
CA ALA A 76 -2.38 -24.23 4.08
C ALA A 76 -1.45 -25.40 4.43
N ARG A 77 -1.96 -26.45 5.08
CA ARG A 77 -1.23 -27.66 5.46
C ARG A 77 -1.01 -28.57 4.26
N ASP A 78 -2.05 -28.75 3.46
CA ASP A 78 -2.04 -29.68 2.32
C ASP A 78 -1.28 -29.12 1.12
N THR A 79 -1.01 -27.80 1.11
CA THR A 79 -0.33 -27.14 -0.01
C THR A 79 1.16 -27.50 -0.06
N PRO A 80 1.69 -28.02 -1.20
CA PRO A 80 3.09 -28.40 -1.35
C PRO A 80 4.01 -27.17 -1.42
N LEU A 81 4.79 -26.93 -0.35
CA LEU A 81 5.68 -25.76 -0.22
C LEU A 81 6.91 -25.81 -1.14
N SER A 82 7.25 -26.97 -1.70
CA SER A 82 8.34 -27.11 -2.66
C SER A 82 8.04 -26.51 -4.03
N HIS A 83 6.76 -26.30 -4.34
CA HIS A 83 6.36 -25.63 -5.57
C HIS A 83 6.22 -24.10 -5.31
N PRO A 84 6.79 -23.19 -6.14
CA PRO A 84 6.75 -21.75 -5.91
C PRO A 84 5.33 -21.21 -5.69
N TYR A 85 4.37 -21.63 -6.54
CA TYR A 85 2.96 -21.25 -6.34
C TYR A 85 2.37 -21.84 -5.06
N GLY A 86 2.78 -23.04 -4.66
CA GLY A 86 2.36 -23.62 -3.38
C GLY A 86 2.80 -22.77 -2.19
N ALA A 87 4.04 -22.30 -2.19
CA ALA A 87 4.54 -21.38 -1.15
C ALA A 87 3.70 -20.10 -1.07
N TYR A 88 3.37 -19.47 -2.23
CA TYR A 88 2.47 -18.31 -2.33
C TYR A 88 1.08 -18.61 -1.78
N LEU A 89 0.46 -19.73 -2.21
CA LEU A 89 -0.89 -20.13 -1.82
C LEU A 89 -0.99 -20.38 -0.32
N ALA A 90 -0.06 -21.14 0.25
CA ALA A 90 -0.02 -21.43 1.68
C ALA A 90 0.22 -20.16 2.53
N ALA A 91 1.08 -19.25 2.10
CA ALA A 91 1.29 -17.97 2.76
C ALA A 91 0.02 -17.09 2.72
N THR A 92 -0.68 -17.08 1.58
CA THR A 92 -1.96 -16.38 1.41
C THR A 92 -3.05 -16.96 2.29
N ALA A 93 -3.17 -18.29 2.36
CA ALA A 93 -4.10 -19.00 3.24
C ALA A 93 -3.83 -18.64 4.72
N ARG A 94 -2.58 -18.78 5.20
CA ARG A 94 -2.21 -18.42 6.58
C ARG A 94 -2.54 -16.95 6.91
N SER A 95 -2.34 -16.04 5.97
CA SER A 95 -2.68 -14.63 6.15
C SER A 95 -4.19 -14.41 6.33
N TYR A 96 -5.04 -15.11 5.59
CA TYR A 96 -6.48 -15.07 5.78
C TYR A 96 -6.93 -15.71 7.10
N ALA A 97 -6.32 -16.84 7.50
CA ALA A 97 -6.58 -17.43 8.81
C ALA A 97 -6.22 -16.45 9.94
N GLY A 98 -5.09 -15.73 9.83
CA GLY A 98 -4.74 -14.65 10.74
C GLY A 98 -5.78 -13.52 10.78
N ALA A 99 -6.31 -13.10 9.61
CA ALA A 99 -7.38 -12.10 9.53
C ALA A 99 -8.67 -12.55 10.24
N CYS A 100 -9.06 -13.82 10.09
CA CYS A 100 -10.21 -14.37 10.81
C CYS A 100 -9.99 -14.38 12.31
N ARG A 101 -8.78 -14.77 12.77
CA ARG A 101 -8.41 -14.75 14.20
C ARG A 101 -8.39 -13.32 14.76
N LEU A 102 -7.88 -12.36 13.98
CA LEU A 102 -7.93 -10.94 14.32
C LEU A 102 -9.37 -10.46 14.51
N LEU A 103 -10.28 -10.83 13.58
CA LEU A 103 -11.69 -10.49 13.69
C LEU A 103 -12.34 -11.11 14.95
N ALA A 104 -12.07 -12.38 15.23
CA ALA A 104 -12.58 -13.06 16.41
C ALA A 104 -12.09 -12.42 17.72
N ALA A 105 -10.93 -11.77 17.68
CA ALA A 105 -10.35 -11.06 18.83
C ALA A 105 -10.79 -9.59 18.93
N ALA A 106 -11.70 -9.10 18.07
CA ALA A 106 -12.13 -7.70 18.07
C ALA A 106 -12.62 -7.24 19.45
N GLY A 107 -12.17 -6.09 19.92
CA GLY A 107 -12.46 -5.53 21.24
C GLY A 107 -11.58 -6.08 22.37
N THR A 108 -10.68 -7.02 22.12
CA THR A 108 -9.79 -7.61 23.11
C THR A 108 -8.31 -7.28 22.85
N PRO A 109 -7.41 -7.41 23.86
CA PRO A 109 -5.97 -7.22 23.67
C PRO A 109 -5.34 -8.13 22.61
N ASP A 110 -5.86 -9.34 22.41
CA ASP A 110 -5.37 -10.29 21.41
C ASP A 110 -5.49 -9.77 19.97
N MET A 111 -6.44 -8.86 19.71
CA MET A 111 -6.58 -8.19 18.42
C MET A 111 -5.29 -7.46 18.02
N THR A 112 -4.64 -6.78 18.97
CA THR A 112 -3.37 -6.08 18.72
C THR A 112 -2.27 -7.06 18.35
N ARG A 113 -2.17 -8.20 19.02
CA ARG A 113 -1.18 -9.24 18.67
C ARG A 113 -1.36 -9.71 17.22
N TRP A 114 -2.59 -10.08 16.83
CA TRP A 114 -2.87 -10.49 15.46
C TRP A 114 -2.63 -9.37 14.43
N SER A 115 -2.87 -8.11 14.84
CA SER A 115 -2.57 -6.97 13.97
C SER A 115 -1.07 -6.80 13.73
N LEU A 116 -0.25 -6.92 14.78
CA LEU A 116 1.21 -6.90 14.69
C LEU A 116 1.74 -8.04 13.80
N ASP A 117 1.19 -9.24 13.96
CA ASP A 117 1.58 -10.40 13.14
C ASP A 117 1.25 -10.21 11.64
N LEU A 118 0.17 -9.50 11.32
CA LEU A 118 -0.29 -9.31 9.94
C LEU A 118 0.31 -8.10 9.24
N TYR A 119 0.60 -7.03 9.97
CA TYR A 119 0.94 -5.73 9.39
C TYR A 119 2.25 -5.14 9.90
N GLY A 120 2.87 -5.74 10.93
CA GLY A 120 4.11 -5.25 11.51
C GLY A 120 3.92 -4.12 12.52
N ARG A 121 5.06 -3.53 12.91
CA ARG A 121 5.20 -2.49 13.95
C ARG A 121 5.68 -1.17 13.33
N PRO A 122 5.40 -0.02 13.99
CA PRO A 122 5.97 1.27 13.59
C PRO A 122 7.51 1.27 13.49
N GLY A 123 8.22 0.61 14.42
CA GLY A 123 9.68 0.54 14.46
C GLY A 123 10.29 -0.63 13.66
N ASP A 124 9.54 -1.27 12.75
CA ASP A 124 10.11 -2.31 11.91
C ASP A 124 11.13 -1.72 10.93
N PRO A 125 12.29 -2.41 10.71
CA PRO A 125 13.34 -1.91 9.83
C PRO A 125 12.86 -1.82 8.38
N LEU A 126 13.33 -0.80 7.69
CA LEU A 126 13.15 -0.63 6.25
C LEU A 126 14.16 -1.46 5.45
N PRO A 127 13.94 -1.70 4.15
CA PRO A 127 14.91 -2.37 3.29
C PRO A 127 16.30 -1.72 3.40
N GLY A 128 17.31 -2.52 3.76
CA GLY A 128 18.67 -2.04 4.05
C GLY A 128 19.01 -2.00 5.53
N GLY A 129 18.02 -1.93 6.43
CA GLY A 129 18.15 -2.16 7.88
C GLY A 129 18.81 -1.05 8.71
N GLU A 130 19.23 0.08 8.11
CA GLU A 130 19.87 1.19 8.81
C GLU A 130 18.90 2.19 9.43
N VAL A 131 17.68 2.26 8.91
CA VAL A 131 16.59 3.13 9.35
C VAL A 131 15.31 2.32 9.51
N ASP A 132 14.42 2.80 10.36
CA ASP A 132 13.11 2.19 10.56
C ASP A 132 11.97 3.06 10.01
N ASN A 133 10.76 2.55 10.09
CA ASN A 133 9.58 3.23 9.58
C ASN A 133 9.21 4.48 10.41
N LEU A 134 9.57 4.54 11.70
CA LEU A 134 9.41 5.74 12.54
C LEU A 134 10.38 6.85 12.14
N ASP A 135 11.62 6.50 11.78
CA ASP A 135 12.60 7.46 11.30
C ASP A 135 12.12 8.11 10.00
N ALA A 136 11.61 7.30 9.07
CA ALA A 136 10.99 7.79 7.84
C ALA A 136 9.77 8.68 8.14
N ALA A 137 8.90 8.28 9.07
CA ALA A 137 7.73 9.07 9.44
C ALA A 137 8.11 10.43 10.04
N ARG A 138 9.10 10.47 10.94
CA ARG A 138 9.62 11.72 11.53
C ARG A 138 10.21 12.64 10.47
N HIS A 139 10.94 12.07 9.50
CA HIS A 139 11.52 12.83 8.39
C HIS A 139 10.43 13.51 7.55
N PHE A 140 9.41 12.78 7.11
CA PHE A 140 8.35 13.37 6.27
C PHE A 140 7.50 14.40 7.01
N ILE A 141 7.27 14.23 8.32
CA ILE A 141 6.59 15.23 9.15
C ILE A 141 7.44 16.51 9.27
N ALA A 142 8.76 16.37 9.47
CA ALA A 142 9.65 17.53 9.55
C ALA A 142 9.66 18.32 8.23
N VAL A 143 9.84 17.63 7.09
CA VAL A 143 9.82 18.27 5.77
C VAL A 143 8.49 18.99 5.51
N SER A 144 7.35 18.39 5.87
CA SER A 144 6.03 19.00 5.67
C SER A 144 5.83 20.26 6.49
N ARG A 145 6.35 20.31 7.74
CA ARG A 145 6.24 21.49 8.61
C ARG A 145 7.03 22.68 8.10
N ASP A 146 8.16 22.43 7.46
CA ASP A 146 9.02 23.47 6.87
C ASP A 146 8.51 23.95 5.50
N PHE A 147 7.51 23.26 4.94
CA PHE A 147 6.92 23.59 3.66
C PHE A 147 5.75 24.59 3.85
N GLU A 148 6.03 25.86 3.66
CA GLU A 148 4.97 26.86 3.57
C GLU A 148 4.29 26.79 2.21
N THR A 149 3.01 26.40 2.19
CA THR A 149 2.16 26.55 1.00
C THR A 149 1.99 28.04 0.73
N GLY A 150 2.76 28.55 -0.22
CA GLY A 150 2.54 29.91 -0.73
C GLY A 150 1.18 30.01 -1.44
N PRO A 151 0.75 31.20 -1.89
CA PRO A 151 -0.55 31.46 -2.52
C PRO A 151 -0.70 30.83 -3.91
N LEU A 152 0.02 29.74 -4.21
CA LEU A 152 -0.05 29.03 -5.47
C LEU A 152 -1.32 28.17 -5.60
N ASP A 153 -2.00 27.87 -4.50
CA ASP A 153 -3.23 27.09 -4.50
C ASP A 153 -4.44 28.02 -4.59
N ALA A 154 -4.76 28.47 -5.80
CA ALA A 154 -6.06 29.09 -6.05
C ALA A 154 -7.18 28.09 -5.69
N PRO A 155 -8.30 28.54 -5.08
CA PRO A 155 -9.42 27.64 -4.81
C PRO A 155 -9.96 27.09 -6.12
N GLU A 156 -9.69 25.81 -6.37
CA GLU A 156 -10.17 25.09 -7.55
C GLU A 156 -11.63 24.70 -7.39
N ALA A 157 -12.36 24.64 -8.50
CA ALA A 157 -13.75 24.20 -8.51
C ALA A 157 -13.85 22.75 -8.05
N GLN A 158 -14.64 22.50 -6.98
CA GLN A 158 -14.85 21.16 -6.46
C GLN A 158 -15.68 20.29 -7.43
N LEU A 159 -15.36 19.01 -7.48
CA LEU A 159 -16.08 18.02 -8.26
C LEU A 159 -17.11 17.29 -7.39
N THR A 160 -18.29 17.05 -7.95
CA THR A 160 -19.23 16.10 -7.35
C THR A 160 -18.73 14.66 -7.57
N PRO A 161 -19.16 13.69 -6.74
CA PRO A 161 -18.82 12.28 -6.96
C PRO A 161 -19.19 11.78 -8.37
N GLU A 162 -20.31 12.25 -8.92
CA GLU A 162 -20.80 11.88 -10.22
C GLU A 162 -19.88 12.44 -11.34
N ALA A 163 -19.52 13.71 -11.27
CA ALA A 163 -18.59 14.33 -12.23
C ALA A 163 -17.21 13.64 -12.18
N LEU A 164 -16.72 13.32 -10.98
CA LEU A 164 -15.48 12.57 -10.82
C LEU A 164 -15.59 11.17 -11.42
N ALA A 165 -16.73 10.48 -11.26
CA ALA A 165 -16.96 9.15 -11.84
C ALA A 165 -16.89 9.16 -13.37
N GLU A 166 -17.44 10.20 -14.02
CA GLU A 166 -17.37 10.39 -15.48
C GLU A 166 -15.92 10.57 -15.94
N VAL A 167 -15.17 11.46 -15.26
CA VAL A 167 -13.75 11.73 -15.58
C VAL A 167 -12.90 10.47 -15.42
N LEU A 168 -13.02 9.76 -14.29
CA LEU A 168 -12.27 8.53 -14.04
C LEU A 168 -12.61 7.45 -15.08
N THR A 169 -13.90 7.30 -15.44
CA THR A 169 -14.32 6.33 -16.45
C THR A 169 -13.70 6.66 -17.82
N ALA A 170 -13.69 7.93 -18.23
CA ALA A 170 -13.07 8.35 -19.48
C ALA A 170 -11.57 8.06 -19.51
N ARG A 171 -10.85 8.39 -18.43
CA ARG A 171 -9.41 8.14 -18.31
C ARG A 171 -9.06 6.65 -18.27
N MET A 172 -9.87 5.81 -17.63
CA MET A 172 -9.66 4.37 -17.59
C MET A 172 -9.79 3.70 -18.96
N ARG A 173 -10.55 4.26 -19.90
CA ARG A 173 -10.64 3.73 -21.27
C ARG A 173 -9.30 3.72 -22.01
N GLU A 174 -8.37 4.58 -21.64
CA GLU A 174 -7.02 4.58 -22.21
C GLU A 174 -6.28 3.25 -21.96
N VAL A 175 -6.58 2.57 -20.84
CA VAL A 175 -5.93 1.32 -20.43
C VAL A 175 -6.82 0.09 -20.71
N PHE A 176 -8.12 0.21 -20.43
CA PHE A 176 -9.05 -0.92 -20.47
C PHE A 176 -9.87 -0.98 -21.77
N GLY A 177 -9.75 0.02 -22.67
CA GLY A 177 -10.56 0.09 -23.88
C GLY A 177 -12.05 0.27 -23.57
N ASP A 178 -12.89 -0.52 -24.24
CA ASP A 178 -14.35 -0.45 -24.11
C ASP A 178 -14.91 -1.09 -22.83
N ASP A 179 -14.03 -1.71 -22.01
CA ASP A 179 -14.43 -2.36 -20.78
C ASP A 179 -13.69 -1.77 -19.54
N PRO A 180 -13.89 -0.46 -19.24
CA PRO A 180 -13.31 0.15 -18.03
C PRO A 180 -13.92 -0.44 -16.76
N ILE A 181 -13.21 -0.35 -15.64
CA ILE A 181 -13.75 -0.72 -14.33
C ILE A 181 -14.93 0.22 -14.02
N PRO A 182 -16.15 -0.30 -13.77
CA PRO A 182 -17.31 0.54 -13.45
C PRO A 182 -17.09 1.40 -12.22
N VAL A 183 -17.37 2.71 -12.32
CA VAL A 183 -17.33 3.64 -11.18
C VAL A 183 -18.74 3.86 -10.66
N VAL A 184 -18.94 3.68 -9.35
CA VAL A 184 -20.24 3.83 -8.69
C VAL A 184 -20.13 4.76 -7.48
N VAL A 185 -21.13 5.61 -7.29
CA VAL A 185 -21.25 6.46 -6.11
C VAL A 185 -21.96 5.68 -5.01
N ASP A 186 -21.32 5.56 -3.84
CA ASP A 186 -21.80 4.79 -2.70
C ASP A 186 -21.88 5.69 -1.45
N PRO A 187 -23.09 6.13 -1.03
CA PRO A 187 -23.25 6.97 0.17
C PRO A 187 -22.81 6.29 1.47
N GLY A 188 -22.80 4.95 1.50
CA GLY A 188 -22.39 4.15 2.66
C GLY A 188 -20.87 3.93 2.77
N LEU A 189 -20.08 4.37 1.78
CA LEU A 189 -18.64 4.17 1.81
C LEU A 189 -17.96 5.04 2.87
N VAL A 190 -17.17 4.41 3.75
CA VAL A 190 -16.45 5.11 4.83
C VAL A 190 -15.20 5.85 4.29
N SER A 191 -14.42 5.20 3.42
CA SER A 191 -13.29 5.82 2.72
C SER A 191 -13.76 6.79 1.63
N ARG A 192 -12.88 7.67 1.13
CA ARG A 192 -13.20 8.55 -0.02
C ARG A 192 -13.46 7.75 -1.29
N ALA A 193 -12.64 6.73 -1.53
CA ALA A 193 -12.81 5.75 -2.61
C ALA A 193 -12.38 4.36 -2.15
N ALA A 194 -12.73 3.34 -2.93
CA ALA A 194 -12.28 1.97 -2.75
C ALA A 194 -12.45 1.18 -4.04
N ALA A 195 -11.40 0.49 -4.49
CA ALA A 195 -11.43 -0.30 -5.70
C ALA A 195 -11.41 -1.81 -5.46
N SER A 196 -12.00 -2.50 -6.40
CA SER A 196 -11.90 -3.95 -6.58
C SER A 196 -11.73 -4.27 -8.08
N GLY A 197 -11.42 -5.51 -8.42
CA GLY A 197 -11.34 -5.89 -9.84
C GLY A 197 -12.66 -5.79 -10.62
N THR A 198 -13.78 -5.47 -9.97
CA THR A 198 -15.12 -5.37 -10.60
C THR A 198 -15.73 -3.98 -10.55
N ARG A 199 -15.29 -3.13 -9.62
CA ARG A 199 -15.83 -1.75 -9.50
C ARG A 199 -14.92 -0.88 -8.66
N LEU A 200 -14.94 0.40 -8.96
CA LEU A 200 -14.42 1.48 -8.13
C LEU A 200 -15.61 2.19 -7.49
N ARG A 201 -15.60 2.34 -6.17
CA ARG A 201 -16.64 3.05 -5.42
C ARG A 201 -16.11 4.39 -4.98
N LEU A 202 -16.89 5.45 -5.21
CA LEU A 202 -16.65 6.80 -4.70
C LEU A 202 -17.65 7.09 -3.58
N ARG A 203 -17.19 7.73 -2.52
CA ARG A 203 -18.07 8.13 -1.43
C ARG A 203 -19.06 9.20 -1.90
N GLY A 204 -20.36 8.95 -1.72
CA GLY A 204 -21.40 9.94 -1.96
C GLY A 204 -21.46 11.03 -0.90
N GLY A 205 -22.02 12.20 -1.28
CA GLY A 205 -22.28 13.31 -0.35
C GLY A 205 -21.04 14.06 0.16
N ILE A 206 -19.88 13.92 -0.52
CA ILE A 206 -18.68 14.71 -0.29
C ILE A 206 -18.23 15.39 -1.59
N ALA A 207 -17.45 16.45 -1.47
CA ALA A 207 -16.78 17.05 -2.61
C ALA A 207 -15.36 16.49 -2.80
N PHE A 208 -14.90 16.49 -4.03
CA PHE A 208 -13.56 16.11 -4.45
C PHE A 208 -12.83 17.31 -5.04
N GLN A 209 -11.52 17.36 -4.84
CA GLN A 209 -10.67 18.36 -5.47
C GLN A 209 -10.21 17.87 -6.87
N PRO A 210 -9.86 18.74 -7.81
CA PRO A 210 -9.26 18.34 -9.08
C PRO A 210 -8.02 17.47 -8.92
N ALA A 211 -7.21 17.72 -7.90
CA ALA A 211 -6.05 16.88 -7.56
C ALA A 211 -6.43 15.43 -7.17
N ASP A 212 -7.63 15.21 -6.61
CA ASP A 212 -8.13 13.88 -6.30
C ASP A 212 -8.31 13.00 -7.57
N VAL A 213 -8.51 13.60 -8.75
CA VAL A 213 -8.70 12.86 -10.02
C VAL A 213 -7.50 11.98 -10.30
N GLU A 214 -6.31 12.58 -10.39
CA GLU A 214 -5.11 11.83 -10.72
C GLU A 214 -4.70 10.89 -9.58
N GLN A 215 -4.84 11.33 -8.35
CA GLN A 215 -4.55 10.51 -7.18
C GLN A 215 -5.41 9.24 -7.13
N LEU A 216 -6.73 9.36 -7.30
CA LEU A 216 -7.64 8.20 -7.27
C LEU A 216 -7.50 7.33 -8.52
N LEU A 217 -7.19 7.92 -9.68
CA LEU A 217 -6.92 7.18 -10.90
C LEU A 217 -5.70 6.27 -10.72
N GLN A 218 -4.57 6.81 -10.24
CA GLN A 218 -3.36 6.03 -10.08
C GLN A 218 -3.48 5.01 -8.94
N HIS A 219 -4.00 5.41 -7.79
CA HIS A 219 -4.11 4.56 -6.61
C HIS A 219 -5.17 3.47 -6.77
N GLU A 220 -6.42 3.90 -6.98
CA GLU A 220 -7.56 3.00 -6.92
C GLU A 220 -7.77 2.22 -8.23
N ALA A 221 -7.73 2.92 -9.38
CA ALA A 221 -8.00 2.27 -10.66
C ALA A 221 -6.79 1.53 -11.20
N PHE A 222 -5.63 2.20 -11.30
CA PHE A 222 -4.45 1.68 -12.00
C PHE A 222 -3.52 0.83 -11.13
N VAL A 223 -3.74 0.76 -9.82
CA VAL A 223 -3.08 -0.23 -8.97
C VAL A 223 -4.10 -1.22 -8.42
N HIS A 224 -4.97 -0.84 -7.50
CA HIS A 224 -5.85 -1.80 -6.82
C HIS A 224 -6.85 -2.48 -7.75
N GLY A 225 -7.48 -1.72 -8.63
CA GLY A 225 -8.42 -2.24 -9.63
C GLY A 225 -7.74 -3.10 -10.68
N LEU A 226 -6.63 -2.60 -11.21
CA LEU A 226 -5.88 -3.24 -12.28
C LEU A 226 -5.23 -4.56 -11.82
N THR A 227 -4.54 -4.58 -10.67
CA THR A 227 -3.92 -5.81 -10.14
C THR A 227 -4.98 -6.87 -9.83
N ALA A 228 -6.12 -6.47 -9.23
CA ALA A 228 -7.22 -7.41 -8.99
C ALA A 228 -7.83 -7.94 -10.30
N ARG A 229 -7.89 -7.12 -11.35
CA ARG A 229 -8.41 -7.51 -12.67
C ARG A 229 -7.45 -8.45 -13.39
N ASN A 230 -6.15 -8.16 -13.39
CA ASN A 230 -5.13 -9.05 -13.93
C ASN A 230 -5.09 -10.39 -13.19
N GLY A 231 -5.16 -10.38 -11.85
CA GLY A 231 -5.22 -11.61 -11.05
C GLY A 231 -6.45 -12.47 -11.38
N ARG A 232 -7.59 -11.87 -11.75
CA ARG A 232 -8.76 -12.61 -12.22
C ARG A 232 -8.63 -13.14 -13.63
N ALA A 233 -7.79 -12.51 -14.44
CA ALA A 233 -7.52 -12.93 -15.81
C ALA A 233 -6.49 -14.06 -15.89
N GLN A 234 -5.85 -14.45 -14.78
CA GLN A 234 -4.98 -15.61 -14.73
C GLN A 234 -5.77 -16.87 -15.10
N HIS A 235 -5.20 -17.68 -16.01
CA HIS A 235 -5.92 -18.83 -16.57
C HIS A 235 -6.08 -19.99 -15.58
N ALA A 236 -5.17 -20.14 -14.60
CA ALA A 236 -5.14 -21.28 -13.70
C ALA A 236 -5.39 -20.95 -12.23
N PHE A 237 -4.94 -19.79 -11.76
CA PHE A 237 -4.81 -19.49 -10.34
C PHE A 237 -5.57 -18.21 -9.92
N GLY A 238 -6.75 -18.41 -9.34
CA GLY A 238 -7.65 -17.33 -8.93
C GLY A 238 -7.21 -16.59 -7.66
N ALA A 239 -6.37 -17.22 -6.82
CA ALA A 239 -5.91 -16.59 -5.58
C ALA A 239 -5.06 -15.33 -5.80
N LEU A 240 -4.46 -15.16 -6.99
CA LEU A 240 -3.77 -13.92 -7.38
C LEU A 240 -4.69 -12.68 -7.45
N ALA A 241 -6.00 -12.86 -7.49
CA ALA A 241 -6.97 -11.75 -7.39
C ALA A 241 -7.33 -11.38 -5.94
N LEU A 242 -6.93 -12.18 -4.95
CA LEU A 242 -7.33 -12.02 -3.56
C LEU A 242 -6.56 -10.91 -2.85
N GLY A 243 -7.27 -10.04 -2.12
CA GLY A 243 -6.67 -9.00 -1.27
C GLY A 243 -6.37 -9.54 0.13
N ALA A 244 -5.37 -10.40 0.27
CA ALA A 244 -4.94 -10.92 1.55
C ALA A 244 -4.21 -9.85 2.39
N PRO A 245 -4.27 -9.88 3.73
CA PRO A 245 -3.52 -8.94 4.58
C PRO A 245 -2.01 -8.86 4.24
N ARG A 246 -1.38 -10.02 3.96
CA ARG A 246 0.06 -10.08 3.63
C ARG A 246 0.46 -9.27 2.39
N THR A 247 -0.46 -9.11 1.44
CA THR A 247 -0.18 -8.33 0.21
C THR A 247 -0.52 -6.84 0.37
N THR A 248 -1.05 -6.42 1.52
CA THR A 248 -1.47 -5.04 1.74
C THR A 248 -0.29 -4.08 1.66
N GLY A 249 0.87 -4.41 2.25
CA GLY A 249 2.07 -3.57 2.21
C GLY A 249 2.49 -3.23 0.79
N THR A 250 2.71 -4.25 -0.02
CA THR A 250 3.10 -4.06 -1.43
C THR A 250 2.01 -3.37 -2.25
N GLN A 251 0.72 -3.68 -2.02
CA GLN A 251 -0.38 -3.04 -2.76
C GLN A 251 -0.54 -1.55 -2.44
N GLU A 252 -0.50 -1.16 -1.16
CA GLU A 252 -0.57 0.25 -0.75
C GLU A 252 0.72 0.99 -1.13
N GLY A 253 1.88 0.31 -0.99
CA GLY A 253 3.18 0.83 -1.42
C GLY A 253 3.24 1.09 -2.91
N LEU A 254 2.78 0.15 -3.73
CA LEU A 254 2.71 0.29 -5.19
C LEU A 254 1.76 1.41 -5.61
N ALA A 255 0.63 1.55 -4.91
CA ALA A 255 -0.33 2.63 -5.17
C ALA A 255 0.26 4.01 -4.83
N THR A 256 0.95 4.12 -3.70
CA THR A 256 1.62 5.37 -3.31
C THR A 256 2.85 5.65 -4.21
N PHE A 257 3.58 4.61 -4.64
CA PHE A 257 4.65 4.73 -5.63
C PHE A 257 4.12 5.23 -6.99
N ALA A 258 2.96 4.73 -7.42
CA ALA A 258 2.30 5.23 -8.64
C ALA A 258 1.94 6.73 -8.52
N GLU A 259 1.40 7.16 -7.37
CA GLU A 259 1.17 8.57 -7.09
C GLU A 259 2.46 9.39 -7.15
N LEU A 260 3.57 8.86 -6.58
CA LEU A 260 4.88 9.54 -6.57
C LEU A 260 5.44 9.73 -7.97
N VAL A 261 5.50 8.69 -8.79
CA VAL A 261 6.12 8.75 -10.13
C VAL A 261 5.26 9.48 -11.16
N THR A 262 3.99 9.73 -10.86
CA THR A 262 3.07 10.51 -11.70
C THR A 262 2.84 11.93 -11.21
N GLY A 263 3.45 12.32 -10.06
CA GLY A 263 3.26 13.64 -9.45
C GLY A 263 1.87 13.84 -8.83
N ALA A 264 1.17 12.75 -8.51
CA ALA A 264 -0.18 12.77 -7.92
C ALA A 264 -0.17 12.75 -6.38
N ILE A 265 1.01 12.73 -5.74
CA ILE A 265 1.18 12.83 -4.29
C ILE A 265 1.70 14.20 -3.91
N ASP A 266 1.16 14.76 -2.84
CA ASP A 266 1.67 15.97 -2.21
C ASP A 266 2.36 15.69 -0.85
N VAL A 267 3.09 16.68 -0.33
CA VAL A 267 3.80 16.57 0.95
C VAL A 267 2.84 16.36 2.13
N HIS A 268 1.66 16.94 2.09
CA HIS A 268 0.65 16.78 3.16
C HIS A 268 0.05 15.37 3.17
N ARG A 269 -0.01 14.69 2.02
CA ARG A 269 -0.42 13.29 1.96
C ARG A 269 0.63 12.38 2.60
N LEU A 270 1.92 12.64 2.34
CA LEU A 270 3.02 11.94 3.01
C LEU A 270 2.98 12.18 4.52
N GLU A 271 2.78 13.43 4.95
CA GLU A 271 2.62 13.80 6.36
C GLU A 271 1.46 13.05 7.02
N ARG A 272 0.26 13.06 6.40
CA ARG A 272 -0.90 12.32 6.95
C ARG A 272 -0.63 10.82 7.10
N THR A 273 0.15 10.24 6.19
CA THR A 273 0.56 8.84 6.28
C THR A 273 1.56 8.63 7.41
N ALA A 274 2.54 9.50 7.52
CA ALA A 274 3.55 9.49 8.57
C ALA A 274 2.94 9.69 9.97
N LEU A 275 2.01 10.64 10.12
CA LEU A 275 1.32 10.90 11.39
C LEU A 275 0.55 9.68 11.92
N ARG A 276 0.01 8.81 11.04
CA ARG A 276 -0.65 7.57 11.46
C ARG A 276 0.33 6.58 12.06
N ILE A 277 1.57 6.52 11.56
CA ILE A 277 2.62 5.66 12.11
C ILE A 277 2.99 6.12 13.52
N ILE A 278 3.21 7.43 13.71
CA ILE A 278 3.45 8.03 15.03
C ILE A 278 2.27 7.79 15.99
N ALA A 279 1.04 7.91 15.50
CA ALA A 279 -0.17 7.68 16.29
C ALA A 279 -0.31 6.21 16.74
N ILE A 280 0.03 5.25 15.87
CA ILE A 280 0.05 3.82 16.22
C ILE A 280 1.12 3.55 17.28
N ASP A 281 2.32 4.12 17.13
CA ASP A 281 3.40 4.00 18.10
C ASP A 281 2.96 4.53 19.47
N ARG A 282 2.39 5.73 19.53
CA ARG A 282 1.85 6.30 20.75
C ARG A 282 0.74 5.45 21.38
N ALA A 283 -0.17 4.89 20.57
CA ALA A 283 -1.22 4.02 21.07
C ALA A 283 -0.65 2.72 21.68
N LEU A 284 0.35 2.11 21.05
CA LEU A 284 1.06 0.94 21.56
C LEU A 284 1.83 1.26 22.86
N ASP A 285 2.36 2.47 22.99
CA ASP A 285 3.08 2.97 24.17
C ASP A 285 2.14 3.40 25.32
N GLY A 286 0.82 3.28 25.15
CA GLY A 286 -0.14 3.50 26.23
C GLY A 286 -1.08 4.68 26.03
N ALA A 287 -0.96 5.49 24.96
CA ALA A 287 -1.91 6.56 24.67
C ALA A 287 -3.30 6.00 24.34
N ASP A 288 -4.32 6.56 24.96
CA ASP A 288 -5.71 6.21 24.71
C ASP A 288 -6.28 6.90 23.44
N PHE A 289 -7.53 6.61 23.12
CA PHE A 289 -8.19 7.19 21.94
C PHE A 289 -8.25 8.73 21.99
N ILE A 290 -8.45 9.32 23.19
CA ILE A 290 -8.57 10.78 23.36
C ILE A 290 -7.22 11.44 23.11
N GLU A 291 -6.14 10.87 23.65
CA GLU A 291 -4.77 11.36 23.47
C GLU A 291 -4.32 11.24 22.01
N VAL A 292 -4.64 10.13 21.33
CA VAL A 292 -4.36 9.97 19.90
C VAL A 292 -5.21 10.92 19.05
N PHE A 293 -6.46 11.17 19.40
CA PHE A 293 -7.28 12.18 18.74
C PHE A 293 -6.67 13.58 18.88
N ALA A 294 -6.22 13.94 20.11
CA ALA A 294 -5.58 15.24 20.38
C ALA A 294 -4.29 15.41 19.57
N LEU A 295 -3.49 14.35 19.41
CA LEU A 295 -2.28 14.35 18.57
C LEU A 295 -2.60 14.79 17.13
N PHE A 296 -3.68 14.28 16.52
CA PHE A 296 -4.09 14.71 15.18
C PHE A 296 -4.62 16.16 15.13
N ILE A 297 -5.31 16.62 16.17
CA ILE A 297 -5.71 18.02 16.30
C ILE A 297 -4.48 18.94 16.40
N GLU A 298 -3.50 18.60 17.22
CA GLU A 298 -2.23 19.33 17.38
C GLU A 298 -1.42 19.38 16.08
N ALA A 299 -1.53 18.34 15.24
CA ALA A 299 -0.95 18.30 13.90
C ALA A 299 -1.76 19.10 12.86
N GLY A 300 -2.80 19.85 13.27
CA GLY A 300 -3.57 20.72 12.39
C GLY A 300 -4.73 20.05 11.64
N GLN A 301 -5.05 18.78 11.91
CA GLN A 301 -6.22 18.14 11.30
C GLN A 301 -7.53 18.67 11.93
N GLY A 302 -8.55 18.85 11.09
CA GLY A 302 -9.89 19.21 11.59
C GLY A 302 -10.51 18.08 12.44
N GLU A 303 -11.43 18.41 13.35
CA GLU A 303 -12.02 17.47 14.33
C GLU A 303 -12.57 16.18 13.69
N VAL A 304 -13.29 16.29 12.57
CA VAL A 304 -13.87 15.14 11.86
C VAL A 304 -12.79 14.23 11.30
N GLU A 305 -11.74 14.79 10.74
CA GLU A 305 -10.62 14.05 10.18
C GLU A 305 -9.77 13.43 11.29
N SER A 306 -9.52 14.16 12.39
CA SER A 306 -8.80 13.64 13.56
C SER A 306 -9.52 12.46 14.20
N PHE A 307 -10.87 12.53 14.31
CA PHE A 307 -11.65 11.38 14.78
C PHE A 307 -11.49 10.16 13.86
N ARG A 308 -11.55 10.35 12.55
CA ARG A 308 -11.38 9.25 11.58
C ARG A 308 -9.97 8.69 11.60
N SER A 309 -8.96 9.53 11.77
CA SER A 309 -7.55 9.11 11.90
C SER A 309 -7.35 8.28 13.19
N ALA A 310 -7.83 8.75 14.34
CA ALA A 310 -7.78 8.01 15.59
C ALA A 310 -8.60 6.70 15.53
N MET A 311 -9.80 6.74 14.92
CA MET A 311 -10.61 5.52 14.70
C MET A 311 -9.84 4.47 13.89
N ARG A 312 -9.03 4.84 12.92
CA ARG A 312 -8.23 3.88 12.14
C ARG A 312 -7.18 3.18 13.01
N VAL A 313 -6.58 3.91 13.96
CA VAL A 313 -5.59 3.38 14.90
C VAL A 313 -6.23 2.38 15.88
N PHE A 314 -7.46 2.63 16.32
CA PHE A 314 -8.15 1.80 17.33
C PHE A 314 -9.21 0.86 16.78
N ARG A 315 -9.37 0.77 15.46
CA ARG A 315 -10.36 -0.08 14.84
C ARG A 315 -10.18 -1.56 15.26
N GLY A 316 -11.13 -2.09 16.01
CA GLY A 316 -11.10 -3.45 16.57
C GLY A 316 -10.23 -3.61 17.81
N ALA A 317 -9.39 -2.65 18.18
CA ALA A 317 -8.54 -2.69 19.37
C ALA A 317 -9.22 -2.05 20.59
N PRO A 318 -8.83 -2.40 21.84
CA PRO A 318 -9.21 -1.65 23.03
C PRO A 318 -8.77 -0.18 22.93
N LEU A 319 -9.61 0.73 23.44
CA LEU A 319 -9.37 2.17 23.31
C LEU A 319 -8.62 2.80 24.49
N THR A 320 -8.24 2.00 25.48
CA THR A 320 -7.65 2.45 26.76
C THR A 320 -6.12 2.57 26.72
N GLY A 321 -5.50 2.47 25.55
CA GLY A 321 -4.04 2.52 25.40
C GLY A 321 -3.35 1.17 25.55
N GLY A 322 -2.11 1.07 25.05
CA GLY A 322 -1.34 -0.18 24.96
C GLY A 322 -1.79 -1.09 23.80
N HIS A 323 -2.71 -0.62 22.98
CA HIS A 323 -3.34 -1.40 21.91
C HIS A 323 -3.54 -0.58 20.65
N ALA A 324 -3.38 -1.23 19.48
CA ALA A 324 -3.62 -0.59 18.18
C ALA A 324 -3.97 -1.61 17.09
N PHE A 325 -4.69 -1.14 16.07
CA PHE A 325 -4.78 -1.78 14.76
C PHE A 325 -3.68 -1.22 13.86
N THR A 326 -2.63 -1.99 13.63
CA THR A 326 -1.37 -1.50 13.03
C THR A 326 -1.37 -1.43 11.51
N LYS A 327 -2.52 -1.69 10.85
CA LYS A 327 -2.60 -1.74 9.37
C LYS A 327 -1.97 -0.54 8.68
N ASP A 328 -2.08 0.67 9.25
CA ASP A 328 -1.62 1.88 8.58
C ASP A 328 -0.07 2.02 8.58
N VAL A 329 0.67 1.18 9.31
CA VAL A 329 2.13 1.06 9.25
C VAL A 329 2.62 0.69 7.83
N VAL A 330 1.84 -0.12 7.11
CA VAL A 330 2.23 -0.67 5.81
C VAL A 330 2.30 0.36 4.67
N TYR A 331 1.72 1.56 4.82
CA TYR A 331 1.68 2.54 3.72
C TYR A 331 3.05 3.11 3.40
N LEU A 332 3.75 3.63 4.40
CA LEU A 332 5.09 4.20 4.21
C LEU A 332 6.13 3.11 4.04
N HIS A 333 6.05 2.05 4.85
CA HIS A 333 6.92 0.88 4.71
C HIS A 333 6.84 0.30 3.30
N GLY A 334 5.63 0.05 2.79
CA GLY A 334 5.41 -0.50 1.46
C GLY A 334 5.85 0.44 0.33
N LEU A 335 5.67 1.78 0.48
CA LEU A 335 6.21 2.74 -0.48
C LEU A 335 7.72 2.60 -0.63
N LEU A 336 8.44 2.55 0.49
CA LEU A 336 9.89 2.46 0.50
C LEU A 336 10.37 1.08 0.03
N GLU A 337 9.67 0.00 0.38
CA GLU A 337 9.92 -1.34 -0.12
C GLU A 337 9.78 -1.40 -1.66
N VAL A 338 8.66 -0.93 -2.20
CA VAL A 338 8.39 -0.92 -3.65
C VAL A 338 9.39 -0.02 -4.40
N HIS A 339 9.66 1.18 -3.87
CA HIS A 339 10.66 2.07 -4.47
C HIS A 339 12.04 1.41 -4.52
N THR A 340 12.46 0.76 -3.44
CA THR A 340 13.73 0.02 -3.36
C THR A 340 13.77 -1.13 -4.35
N PHE A 341 12.68 -1.88 -4.49
CA PHE A 341 12.57 -2.97 -5.45
C PHE A 341 12.71 -2.49 -6.90
N PHE A 342 12.02 -1.41 -7.29
CA PHE A 342 12.18 -0.83 -8.62
C PHE A 342 13.59 -0.32 -8.87
N GLY A 343 14.22 0.31 -7.86
CA GLY A 343 15.62 0.74 -7.92
C GLY A 343 16.59 -0.42 -8.08
N TRP A 344 16.37 -1.52 -7.36
CA TRP A 344 17.11 -2.75 -7.48
C TRP A 344 16.95 -3.37 -8.89
N CYS A 345 15.71 -3.48 -9.39
CA CYS A 345 15.42 -3.98 -10.74
C CYS A 345 16.15 -3.16 -11.81
N LEU A 346 16.21 -1.83 -11.66
CA LEU A 346 16.94 -0.97 -12.57
C LEU A 346 18.44 -1.27 -12.54
N ARG A 347 19.03 -1.37 -11.35
CA ARG A 347 20.46 -1.64 -11.17
C ARG A 347 20.88 -2.98 -11.76
N GLU A 348 20.06 -4.00 -11.61
CA GLU A 348 20.31 -5.35 -12.14
C GLU A 348 19.94 -5.50 -13.64
N GLY A 349 19.47 -4.43 -14.30
CA GLY A 349 19.02 -4.48 -15.70
C GLY A 349 17.72 -5.29 -15.90
N ARG A 350 16.93 -5.50 -14.83
CA ARG A 350 15.74 -6.35 -14.76
C ARG A 350 14.44 -5.57 -14.59
N LEU A 351 14.37 -4.33 -15.05
CA LEU A 351 13.16 -3.51 -14.85
C LEU A 351 11.88 -4.16 -15.39
N GLY A 352 12.00 -5.07 -16.37
CA GLY A 352 10.89 -5.89 -16.86
C GLY A 352 10.25 -6.76 -15.78
N LEU A 353 11.02 -7.24 -14.79
CA LEU A 353 10.53 -8.05 -13.67
C LEU A 353 9.50 -7.30 -12.82
N ALA A 354 9.71 -6.00 -12.59
CA ALA A 354 8.80 -5.19 -11.78
C ALA A 354 7.37 -5.13 -12.36
N ARG A 355 7.19 -5.42 -13.66
CA ARG A 355 5.86 -5.50 -14.28
C ARG A 355 5.00 -6.62 -13.71
N HIS A 356 5.61 -7.69 -13.19
CA HIS A 356 4.87 -8.82 -12.61
C HIS A 356 4.09 -8.42 -11.36
N LEU A 357 4.46 -7.33 -10.65
CA LEU A 357 3.63 -6.76 -9.58
C LEU A 357 2.21 -6.39 -10.05
N MET A 358 2.01 -6.18 -11.35
CA MET A 358 0.71 -5.91 -11.94
C MET A 358 -0.07 -7.17 -12.32
N ALA A 359 0.54 -8.36 -12.35
CA ALA A 359 -0.12 -9.61 -12.79
C ALA A 359 -1.16 -10.12 -11.78
N GLY A 360 -1.10 -9.64 -10.54
CA GLY A 360 -2.00 -10.00 -9.46
C GLY A 360 -1.63 -9.30 -8.16
N ARG A 361 -2.20 -9.75 -7.05
CA ARG A 361 -1.89 -9.25 -5.71
C ARG A 361 -0.81 -10.10 -5.07
N MET A 362 0.40 -9.63 -5.14
CA MET A 362 1.62 -10.28 -4.69
C MET A 362 2.42 -9.35 -3.79
N THR A 363 3.32 -9.89 -2.99
CA THR A 363 4.39 -9.14 -2.36
C THR A 363 5.56 -8.97 -3.33
N VAL A 364 6.51 -8.10 -3.01
CA VAL A 364 7.77 -7.98 -3.76
C VAL A 364 8.51 -9.33 -3.79
N ASP A 365 8.57 -10.04 -2.65
CA ASP A 365 9.21 -11.35 -2.55
C ASP A 365 8.50 -12.41 -3.41
N ASP A 366 7.16 -12.37 -3.49
CA ASP A 366 6.41 -13.28 -4.35
C ASP A 366 6.81 -13.12 -5.83
N VAL A 367 7.08 -11.89 -6.29
CA VAL A 367 7.52 -11.66 -7.68
C VAL A 367 8.80 -12.42 -7.98
N LEU A 368 9.75 -12.41 -7.04
CA LEU A 368 11.03 -13.11 -7.19
C LEU A 368 10.85 -14.65 -7.16
N VAL A 369 10.01 -15.13 -6.26
CA VAL A 369 9.72 -16.57 -6.11
C VAL A 369 8.93 -17.13 -7.29
N LEU A 370 7.98 -16.34 -7.83
CA LEU A 370 7.09 -16.77 -8.91
C LEU A 370 7.65 -16.49 -10.31
N GLU A 371 8.77 -15.78 -10.45
CA GLU A 371 9.36 -15.48 -11.75
C GLU A 371 9.52 -16.69 -12.67
N PRO A 372 10.05 -17.86 -12.20
CA PRO A 372 10.18 -19.03 -13.06
C PRO A 372 8.85 -19.53 -13.63
N LEU A 373 7.73 -19.27 -12.95
CA LEU A 373 6.39 -19.66 -13.42
C LEU A 373 5.88 -18.73 -14.51
N PHE A 374 6.23 -17.44 -14.47
CA PHE A 374 5.98 -16.50 -15.56
C PHE A 374 6.79 -16.86 -16.80
N GLU A 375 8.07 -17.23 -16.62
CA GLU A 375 8.95 -17.67 -17.71
C GLU A 375 8.46 -18.98 -18.36
N ALA A 376 7.94 -19.89 -17.56
CA ALA A 376 7.37 -21.16 -18.02
C ALA A 376 5.94 -21.02 -18.59
N GLY A 377 5.31 -19.84 -18.52
CA GLY A 377 3.94 -19.63 -18.97
C GLY A 377 2.85 -20.28 -18.09
N LEU A 378 3.21 -20.70 -16.86
CA LEU A 378 2.25 -21.18 -15.85
C LEU A 378 1.52 -20.04 -15.14
N LEU A 379 2.08 -18.86 -15.16
CA LEU A 379 1.44 -17.60 -14.78
C LEU A 379 1.43 -16.66 -15.98
N ASP A 380 0.30 -15.99 -16.19
CA ASP A 380 0.16 -15.01 -17.26
C ASP A 380 0.84 -13.69 -16.90
N ALA A 381 1.59 -13.12 -17.84
CA ALA A 381 2.02 -11.74 -17.74
C ALA A 381 0.82 -10.79 -17.61
N PRO A 382 0.97 -9.61 -16.96
CA PRO A 382 -0.15 -8.70 -16.77
C PRO A 382 -0.74 -8.26 -18.13
N ARG A 383 -2.05 -8.49 -18.32
CA ARG A 383 -2.78 -8.12 -19.54
C ARG A 383 -2.91 -6.61 -19.68
N TRP A 384 -3.11 -5.92 -18.58
CA TRP A 384 -3.22 -4.46 -18.52
C TRP A 384 -2.06 -3.90 -17.69
N LEU A 385 -1.51 -2.78 -18.14
CA LEU A 385 -0.44 -2.06 -17.46
C LEU A 385 -0.80 -0.56 -17.38
N PRO A 386 -0.46 0.12 -16.27
CA PRO A 386 -0.69 1.55 -16.16
C PRO A 386 0.29 2.32 -17.07
N PRO A 387 -0.09 3.54 -17.55
CA PRO A 387 0.72 4.31 -18.49
C PRO A 387 2.15 4.62 -17.97
N TRP A 388 2.33 4.85 -16.68
CA TRP A 388 3.65 5.13 -16.10
C TRP A 388 4.59 3.92 -16.17
N LEU A 389 4.07 2.70 -16.17
CA LEU A 389 4.87 1.47 -16.26
C LEU A 389 5.13 1.06 -17.72
N THR A 390 4.23 1.41 -18.65
CA THR A 390 4.46 1.19 -20.08
C THR A 390 5.53 2.12 -20.66
N ARG A 391 5.70 3.32 -20.06
CA ARG A 391 6.74 4.29 -20.41
C ARG A 391 8.05 4.00 -19.68
N GLY A 392 8.59 2.79 -19.83
CA GLY A 392 9.73 2.29 -19.06
C GLY A 392 10.97 3.18 -19.07
N SER A 393 11.26 3.91 -20.18
CA SER A 393 12.39 4.84 -20.25
C SER A 393 12.21 6.07 -19.35
N MET A 394 10.98 6.58 -19.18
CA MET A 394 10.69 7.69 -18.27
C MET A 394 10.87 7.25 -16.82
N LEU A 395 10.31 6.08 -16.48
CA LEU A 395 10.45 5.49 -15.15
C LEU A 395 11.93 5.22 -14.83
N ALA A 396 12.70 4.65 -15.77
CA ALA A 396 14.13 4.43 -15.62
C ALA A 396 14.89 5.72 -15.40
N GLY A 397 14.56 6.79 -16.13
CA GLY A 397 15.15 8.13 -15.95
C GLY A 397 14.90 8.70 -14.56
N TYR A 398 13.64 8.62 -14.08
CA TYR A 398 13.28 9.04 -12.72
C TYR A 398 14.07 8.27 -11.65
N LEU A 399 14.07 6.93 -11.73
CA LEU A 399 14.77 6.07 -10.77
C LEU A 399 16.29 6.29 -10.80
N ALA A 400 16.90 6.40 -11.98
CA ALA A 400 18.32 6.65 -12.11
C ALA A 400 18.72 7.98 -11.47
N PHE A 401 17.91 9.04 -11.71
CA PHE A 401 18.13 10.34 -11.07
C PHE A 401 17.95 10.25 -9.55
N ALA A 402 16.87 9.63 -9.05
CA ALA A 402 16.59 9.50 -7.62
C ALA A 402 17.72 8.76 -6.88
N VAL A 403 18.19 7.63 -7.44
CA VAL A 403 19.31 6.85 -6.88
C VAL A 403 20.61 7.66 -6.88
N PHE A 404 20.90 8.42 -7.92
CA PHE A 404 22.09 9.26 -7.97
C PHE A 404 21.98 10.45 -7.02
N ALA A 405 20.84 11.15 -7.01
CA ALA A 405 20.61 12.35 -6.19
C ALA A 405 20.71 12.05 -4.69
N SER A 406 20.34 10.83 -4.25
CA SER A 406 20.46 10.41 -2.86
C SER A 406 21.91 10.37 -2.34
N ASN A 407 22.92 10.38 -3.23
CA ASN A 407 24.33 10.49 -2.85
C ASN A 407 24.79 11.94 -2.62
N ILE A 408 23.96 12.95 -2.92
CA ILE A 408 24.29 14.36 -2.70
C ILE A 408 24.03 14.70 -1.22
N HIS A 409 25.11 15.10 -0.52
CA HIS A 409 25.03 15.44 0.89
C HIS A 409 24.54 16.87 1.09
N LEU A 410 23.22 17.08 1.12
CA LEU A 410 22.60 18.41 1.27
C LEU A 410 23.05 19.19 2.51
N PRO A 411 23.26 18.59 3.70
CA PRO A 411 23.77 19.29 4.87
C PRO A 411 25.17 19.93 4.68
N GLY A 412 25.91 19.48 3.67
CA GLY A 412 27.20 20.07 3.30
C GLY A 412 27.10 21.37 2.47
N LEU A 413 25.89 21.77 2.05
CA LEU A 413 25.68 22.99 1.29
C LEU A 413 25.54 24.20 2.23
N SER A 414 26.26 25.30 1.89
CA SER A 414 26.17 26.54 2.65
C SER A 414 25.00 27.40 2.17
N ALA A 415 24.22 27.96 3.09
CA ALA A 415 23.17 28.92 2.76
C ALA A 415 23.70 30.21 2.12
N GLN A 416 24.98 30.56 2.38
CA GLN A 416 25.63 31.76 1.80
C GLN A 416 26.10 31.52 0.36
N HIS A 417 26.49 30.26 0.03
CA HIS A 417 26.92 29.83 -1.30
C HIS A 417 26.44 28.44 -1.61
N PRO A 418 25.12 28.22 -1.72
CA PRO A 418 24.54 26.86 -1.81
C PRO A 418 25.00 26.11 -3.06
N PHE A 419 25.42 26.79 -4.11
CA PHE A 419 25.84 26.19 -5.38
C PHE A 419 27.32 26.49 -5.72
N ALA A 420 28.11 27.04 -4.79
CA ALA A 420 29.54 27.21 -5.00
C ALA A 420 30.19 25.83 -5.05
N LEU A 421 30.75 25.47 -6.19
CA LEU A 421 31.61 24.29 -6.28
C LEU A 421 32.81 24.51 -5.34
N PRO A 422 33.19 23.53 -4.51
CA PRO A 422 34.40 23.63 -3.73
C PRO A 422 35.57 23.91 -4.67
N GLU A 423 36.43 24.89 -4.32
CA GLU A 423 37.66 25.18 -5.09
C GLU A 423 38.39 23.85 -5.30
N ARG A 424 38.79 23.57 -6.54
CA ARG A 424 39.59 22.38 -6.87
C ARG A 424 40.99 22.54 -6.27
N GLY A 425 41.09 22.48 -4.96
CA GLY A 425 42.28 22.62 -4.19
C GLY A 425 42.56 21.42 -3.31
N ALA A 426 43.62 20.69 -3.66
CA ALA A 426 44.19 19.52 -3.01
C ALA A 426 43.43 18.21 -3.25
N ALA A 427 44.05 17.41 -4.11
CA ALA A 427 43.68 16.05 -4.46
C ALA A 427 43.46 15.14 -3.24
N GLY A 428 42.20 15.07 -2.80
CA GLY A 428 41.71 13.89 -2.11
C GLY A 428 41.56 12.79 -3.16
N THR A 429 42.13 11.63 -2.88
CA THR A 429 42.07 10.42 -3.71
C THR A 429 40.63 10.21 -4.17
N PRO A 430 40.38 10.04 -5.49
CA PRO A 430 39.03 9.76 -5.96
C PRO A 430 38.49 8.50 -5.25
N ARG A 431 37.37 8.61 -4.54
CA ARG A 431 36.64 7.43 -4.07
C ARG A 431 36.36 6.57 -5.29
N LYS A 432 36.94 5.37 -5.33
CA LYS A 432 36.61 4.38 -6.35
C LYS A 432 35.08 4.23 -6.36
N VAL A 433 34.48 4.63 -7.48
CA VAL A 433 33.12 4.19 -7.79
C VAL A 433 33.19 2.66 -7.84
N PRO A 434 32.32 1.94 -7.12
CA PRO A 434 32.28 0.48 -7.23
C PRO A 434 32.11 0.11 -8.71
N ASP A 435 32.94 -0.81 -9.21
CA ASP A 435 32.82 -1.35 -10.56
C ASP A 435 31.47 -2.08 -10.68
N GLY A 436 30.42 -1.32 -11.02
CA GLY A 436 29.15 -1.85 -11.44
C GLY A 436 29.17 -2.19 -12.93
N PRO A 437 28.21 -2.96 -13.46
CA PRO A 437 28.18 -3.48 -14.83
C PRO A 437 28.17 -2.41 -15.95
N LEU A 438 28.14 -1.12 -15.63
CA LEU A 438 28.25 0.00 -16.60
C LEU A 438 29.67 0.26 -17.09
N GLY A 439 30.69 -0.47 -16.58
CA GLY A 439 32.09 -0.29 -16.99
C GLY A 439 32.51 -1.02 -18.29
N ARG A 440 31.60 -1.67 -19.01
CA ARG A 440 31.91 -2.43 -20.24
C ARG A 440 30.99 -2.10 -21.42
N ALA A 441 30.93 -0.85 -21.83
CA ALA A 441 30.33 -0.48 -23.10
C ALA A 441 31.04 0.72 -23.71
N THR A 442 32.37 0.59 -23.96
CA THR A 442 33.08 1.46 -24.87
C THR A 442 33.77 0.58 -25.91
N GLY A 443 33.03 0.29 -26.93
CA GLY A 443 33.44 -0.37 -28.14
C GLY A 443 32.43 -0.05 -29.22
N LEU A 444 32.46 1.20 -29.67
CA LEU A 444 31.90 1.63 -30.95
C LEU A 444 32.99 2.43 -31.62
N ASP A 445 33.69 1.74 -32.54
CA ASP A 445 34.31 2.34 -33.71
C ASP A 445 33.23 2.69 -34.73
#